data_b3ae3641d62d228d482460936f66b680
#
_entry.id   b3ae3641d62d228d482460936f66b680
#
_cell.length_a   1.000
_cell.length_b   1.000
_cell.length_c   1.000
_cell.angle_alpha   90.00
_cell.angle_beta   90.00
_cell.angle_gamma   90.00
#
_symmetry.space_group_name_H-M   'P 1'
#
loop_
_entity.id
_entity.type
_entity.pdbx_description
1 polymer ?
#
loop_
_entity_poly.entity_id
_entity_poly.type
_entity_poly.pdbx_seq_one_letter_code
_entity_poly.pdbx_strand_id
1 'polypeptide(L)'
;MSKKIFTILAAIALVATVCMSCSSTPKEKQPAPVKEAKPIIGLEGVPQPGWVNKTPKEADTFFAIGYANKSSKQISITVAEQDGRDQVARWIGTSVKNALTNYTNESGEGKNIQTLAYFESISKQVADQTVVGVERNEVWVDDQGGVYVLLSFPKANIGKSFTDVTQSFVRNEAAAFAEFKAKDALTFLEKETSDGVKK
;
A
#
# COMPACT_ATOMS: atom_id res chain seq x y z
N MET A 1 -79.94 8.22 -36.95
CA MET A 1 -79.06 8.01 -35.80
C MET A 1 -78.01 6.92 -36.02
N SER A 2 -78.00 6.19 -37.13
CA SER A 2 -77.05 5.02 -37.32
C SER A 2 -75.68 5.38 -37.93
N LYS A 3 -75.60 6.46 -38.70
CA LYS A 3 -74.27 6.82 -39.35
C LYS A 3 -73.23 7.40 -38.43
N LYS A 4 -73.62 8.01 -37.31
CA LYS A 4 -72.67 8.58 -36.32
C LYS A 4 -72.06 7.52 -35.37
N ILE A 5 -72.75 6.42 -35.14
CA ILE A 5 -72.31 5.31 -34.30
C ILE A 5 -71.29 4.48 -35.06
N PHE A 6 -71.42 4.37 -36.39
CA PHE A 6 -70.43 3.61 -37.20
C PHE A 6 -69.11 4.31 -37.36
N THR A 7 -69.07 5.65 -37.36
CA THR A 7 -67.84 6.43 -37.39
C THR A 7 -67.11 6.43 -36.09
N ILE A 8 -67.77 6.32 -34.94
CA ILE A 8 -67.13 6.23 -33.61
C ILE A 8 -66.52 4.83 -33.38
N LEU A 9 -67.20 3.78 -33.86
CA LEU A 9 -66.65 2.39 -33.78
C LEU A 9 -65.46 2.20 -34.70
N ALA A 10 -65.39 2.85 -35.86
CA ALA A 10 -64.25 2.81 -36.75
C ALA A 10 -62.99 3.55 -36.17
N ALA A 11 -63.22 4.66 -35.41
CA ALA A 11 -62.17 5.41 -34.77
C ALA A 11 -61.54 4.67 -33.56
N ILE A 12 -62.35 3.88 -32.84
CA ILE A 12 -61.89 3.10 -31.71
C ILE A 12 -61.06 1.88 -32.16
N ALA A 13 -61.41 1.29 -33.32
CA ALA A 13 -60.64 0.17 -33.90
C ALA A 13 -59.23 0.59 -34.40
N LEU A 14 -59.06 1.87 -34.81
CA LEU A 14 -57.77 2.35 -35.31
C LEU A 14 -56.77 2.73 -34.21
N VAL A 15 -57.18 3.00 -32.97
CA VAL A 15 -56.33 3.34 -31.82
C VAL A 15 -55.79 2.08 -31.13
N ALA A 16 -56.47 0.93 -31.31
CA ALA A 16 -55.99 -0.33 -30.66
C ALA A 16 -54.83 -1.01 -31.35
N THR A 17 -54.41 -0.60 -32.56
CA THR A 17 -53.35 -1.26 -33.34
C THR A 17 -51.95 -0.63 -33.18
N VAL A 18 -51.80 0.45 -32.43
CA VAL A 18 -50.49 1.13 -32.30
C VAL A 18 -49.75 0.77 -31.00
N CYS A 19 -50.33 0.01 -30.09
CA CYS A 19 -49.72 -0.32 -28.78
C CYS A 19 -49.00 -1.66 -28.74
N MET A 20 -48.72 -2.33 -29.87
CA MET A 20 -47.85 -3.49 -29.94
C MET A 20 -46.45 -3.10 -30.43
N SER A 21 -45.90 -2.01 -29.87
CA SER A 21 -44.45 -1.75 -29.98
C SER A 21 -43.74 -2.64 -28.97
N CYS A 22 -43.09 -3.66 -29.47
CA CYS A 22 -42.25 -4.57 -28.69
C CYS A 22 -41.24 -3.78 -27.84
N SER A 23 -41.45 -3.73 -26.53
CA SER A 23 -40.40 -3.41 -25.59
C SER A 23 -39.43 -4.59 -25.57
N SER A 24 -38.48 -4.58 -26.48
CA SER A 24 -37.25 -5.39 -26.32
C SER A 24 -36.48 -4.79 -25.14
N THR A 25 -36.74 -5.27 -23.94
CA THR A 25 -35.90 -5.06 -22.78
C THR A 25 -34.49 -5.47 -23.21
N PRO A 26 -33.47 -4.59 -23.07
CA PRO A 26 -32.08 -5.03 -23.28
C PRO A 26 -31.82 -6.16 -22.32
N LYS A 27 -31.57 -7.38 -22.84
CA LYS A 27 -31.03 -8.44 -22.02
C LYS A 27 -29.70 -7.93 -21.43
N GLU A 28 -29.77 -7.55 -20.17
CA GLU A 28 -28.58 -7.33 -19.37
C GLU A 28 -27.67 -8.56 -19.57
N LYS A 29 -26.52 -8.33 -20.24
CA LYS A 29 -25.54 -9.39 -20.44
C LYS A 29 -25.11 -9.81 -19.04
N GLN A 30 -25.62 -10.95 -18.56
CA GLN A 30 -25.06 -11.57 -17.37
C GLN A 30 -23.55 -11.66 -17.57
N PRO A 31 -22.75 -11.16 -16.61
CA PRO A 31 -21.31 -11.32 -16.66
C PRO A 31 -21.01 -12.82 -16.87
N ALA A 32 -20.19 -13.13 -17.86
CA ALA A 32 -19.77 -14.49 -18.07
C ALA A 32 -19.25 -15.06 -16.75
N PRO A 33 -19.55 -16.32 -16.39
CA PRO A 33 -19.07 -16.90 -15.15
C PRO A 33 -17.55 -16.77 -15.13
N VAL A 34 -17.05 -16.01 -14.16
CA VAL A 34 -15.61 -15.92 -13.90
C VAL A 34 -15.16 -17.35 -13.63
N LYS A 35 -14.38 -17.91 -14.54
CA LYS A 35 -13.74 -19.22 -14.31
C LYS A 35 -12.89 -19.05 -13.06
N GLU A 36 -13.33 -19.63 -11.94
CA GLU A 36 -12.53 -19.70 -10.73
C GLU A 36 -11.20 -20.36 -11.12
N ALA A 37 -10.13 -19.55 -11.05
CA ALA A 37 -8.79 -20.08 -11.27
C ALA A 37 -8.53 -21.14 -10.19
N LYS A 38 -8.07 -22.33 -10.61
CA LYS A 38 -7.72 -23.39 -9.66
C LYS A 38 -6.69 -22.82 -8.67
N PRO A 39 -6.85 -23.06 -7.37
CA PRO A 39 -5.90 -22.58 -6.38
C PRO A 39 -4.51 -23.17 -6.67
N ILE A 40 -3.49 -22.32 -6.62
CA ILE A 40 -2.09 -22.77 -6.69
C ILE A 40 -1.78 -23.39 -5.32
N ILE A 41 -1.32 -24.63 -5.32
CA ILE A 41 -0.97 -25.38 -4.10
C ILE A 41 0.54 -25.46 -4.00
N GLY A 42 1.10 -25.03 -2.89
CA GLY A 42 2.53 -25.12 -2.62
C GLY A 42 3.00 -26.52 -2.26
N LEU A 43 4.31 -26.73 -2.14
CA LEU A 43 4.94 -28.02 -1.82
C LEU A 43 4.42 -28.64 -0.52
N GLU A 44 3.98 -27.84 0.43
CA GLU A 44 3.46 -28.30 1.72
C GLU A 44 1.94 -28.58 1.69
N GLY A 45 1.34 -28.59 0.50
CA GLY A 45 -0.10 -28.79 0.35
C GLY A 45 -0.95 -27.58 0.75
N VAL A 46 -0.32 -26.43 1.04
CA VAL A 46 -0.98 -25.20 1.46
C VAL A 46 -1.32 -24.37 0.23
N PRO A 47 -2.60 -23.95 0.05
CA PRO A 47 -2.99 -23.04 -1.00
C PRO A 47 -2.23 -21.71 -0.91
N GLN A 48 -1.94 -21.10 -2.07
CA GLN A 48 -1.29 -19.81 -2.13
C GLN A 48 -2.09 -18.75 -1.35
N PRO A 49 -1.50 -18.12 -0.32
CA PRO A 49 -2.15 -17.05 0.40
C PRO A 49 -2.35 -15.82 -0.49
N GLY A 50 -3.43 -15.08 -0.24
CA GLY A 50 -3.76 -13.88 -1.01
C GLY A 50 -2.68 -12.79 -0.95
N TRP A 51 -1.93 -12.72 0.15
CA TRP A 51 -0.87 -11.73 0.35
C TRP A 51 0.32 -11.94 -0.60
N VAL A 52 0.56 -13.14 -1.13
CA VAL A 52 1.64 -13.39 -2.11
C VAL A 52 1.45 -12.56 -3.38
N ASN A 53 0.21 -12.39 -3.82
CA ASN A 53 -0.12 -11.63 -5.03
C ASN A 53 -0.52 -10.18 -4.71
N LYS A 54 -0.94 -9.90 -3.49
CA LYS A 54 -1.44 -8.60 -3.07
C LYS A 54 -0.97 -8.29 -1.65
N THR A 55 0.10 -7.51 -1.55
CA THR A 55 0.59 -7.03 -0.26
C THR A 55 -0.55 -6.42 0.56
N PRO A 56 -0.75 -6.84 1.82
CA PRO A 56 -1.73 -6.24 2.71
C PRO A 56 -1.49 -4.73 2.88
N LYS A 57 -2.55 -3.98 3.12
CA LYS A 57 -2.48 -2.53 3.36
C LYS A 57 -3.24 -2.19 4.62
N GLU A 58 -2.54 -1.65 5.60
CA GLU A 58 -3.11 -1.16 6.85
C GLU A 58 -2.62 0.26 7.14
N ALA A 59 -3.41 1.01 7.89
CA ALA A 59 -3.10 2.39 8.21
C ALA A 59 -1.77 2.52 8.96
N ASP A 60 -1.58 1.70 9.99
CA ASP A 60 -0.51 1.82 10.97
C ASP A 60 0.62 0.81 10.75
N THR A 61 0.50 -0.05 9.73
CA THR A 61 1.45 -1.12 9.45
C THR A 61 1.94 -1.05 8.02
N PHE A 62 3.23 -1.19 7.82
CA PHE A 62 3.84 -1.45 6.52
C PHE A 62 4.12 -2.94 6.38
N PHE A 63 3.77 -3.51 5.23
CA PHE A 63 4.04 -4.90 4.91
C PHE A 63 5.06 -5.00 3.78
N ALA A 64 5.94 -5.98 3.89
CA ALA A 64 6.88 -6.35 2.84
C ALA A 64 6.81 -7.86 2.57
N ILE A 65 7.04 -8.25 1.32
CA ILE A 65 7.08 -9.65 0.92
C ILE A 65 8.47 -9.92 0.38
N GLY A 66 9.22 -10.74 1.11
CA GLY A 66 10.51 -11.22 0.62
C GLY A 66 10.36 -12.56 -0.10
N TYR A 67 11.23 -12.80 -1.08
CA TYR A 67 11.27 -14.05 -1.84
C TYR A 67 12.69 -14.57 -1.98
N ALA A 68 12.85 -15.88 -1.88
CA ALA A 68 14.08 -16.55 -2.23
C ALA A 68 13.84 -18.01 -2.64
N ASN A 69 14.66 -18.50 -3.57
CA ASN A 69 14.75 -19.92 -3.90
C ASN A 69 16.23 -20.34 -3.82
N LYS A 70 16.58 -21.06 -2.78
CA LYS A 70 17.94 -21.51 -2.48
C LYS A 70 17.98 -23.02 -2.30
N SER A 71 19.18 -23.56 -2.06
CA SER A 71 19.44 -25.00 -1.95
C SER A 71 18.69 -25.70 -0.81
N SER A 72 18.20 -24.97 0.19
CA SER A 72 17.37 -25.51 1.26
C SER A 72 16.28 -24.53 1.68
N LYS A 73 15.17 -25.06 2.19
CA LYS A 73 14.06 -24.24 2.72
C LYS A 73 14.54 -23.25 3.79
N GLN A 74 15.41 -23.70 4.71
CA GLN A 74 15.89 -22.85 5.79
C GLN A 74 16.72 -21.67 5.28
N ILE A 75 17.61 -21.90 4.31
CA ILE A 75 18.39 -20.84 3.67
C ILE A 75 17.47 -19.90 2.89
N SER A 76 16.48 -20.46 2.17
CA SER A 76 15.49 -19.66 1.45
C SER A 76 14.70 -18.74 2.40
N ILE A 77 14.26 -19.23 3.56
CA ILE A 77 13.57 -18.42 4.57
C ILE A 77 14.47 -17.27 5.03
N THR A 78 15.72 -17.56 5.37
CA THR A 78 16.67 -16.52 5.85
C THR A 78 16.90 -15.43 4.79
N VAL A 79 17.10 -15.85 3.52
CA VAL A 79 17.35 -14.89 2.44
C VAL A 79 16.07 -14.11 2.08
N ALA A 80 14.90 -14.76 2.07
CA ALA A 80 13.63 -14.10 1.84
C ALA A 80 13.30 -13.09 2.96
N GLU A 81 13.58 -13.46 4.22
CA GLU A 81 13.42 -12.55 5.34
C GLU A 81 14.35 -11.32 5.23
N GLN A 82 15.61 -11.53 4.82
CA GLN A 82 16.53 -10.44 4.57
C GLN A 82 16.06 -9.53 3.43
N ASP A 83 15.60 -10.09 2.32
CA ASP A 83 15.04 -9.30 1.21
C ASP A 83 13.85 -8.44 1.66
N GLY A 84 12.93 -9.01 2.45
CA GLY A 84 11.80 -8.25 3.00
C GLY A 84 12.25 -7.14 3.97
N ARG A 85 13.24 -7.40 4.83
CA ARG A 85 13.83 -6.37 5.73
C ARG A 85 14.49 -5.24 4.94
N ASP A 86 15.19 -5.54 3.86
CA ASP A 86 15.78 -4.55 2.97
C ASP A 86 14.72 -3.67 2.29
N GLN A 87 13.55 -4.25 1.95
CA GLN A 87 12.40 -3.49 1.42
C GLN A 87 11.85 -2.51 2.47
N VAL A 88 11.70 -2.97 3.73
CA VAL A 88 11.28 -2.11 4.84
C VAL A 88 12.29 -0.98 5.07
N ALA A 89 13.59 -1.28 5.10
CA ALA A 89 14.65 -0.28 5.29
C ALA A 89 14.62 0.80 4.19
N ARG A 90 14.49 0.39 2.93
CA ARG A 90 14.38 1.33 1.80
C ARG A 90 13.13 2.21 1.91
N TRP A 91 12.00 1.62 2.31
CA TRP A 91 10.77 2.38 2.50
C TRP A 91 10.90 3.40 3.63
N ILE A 92 11.44 3.01 4.80
CA ILE A 92 11.68 3.91 5.94
C ILE A 92 12.61 5.06 5.53
N GLY A 93 13.77 4.74 4.96
CA GLY A 93 14.74 5.74 4.54
C GLY A 93 14.16 6.74 3.54
N THR A 94 13.36 6.26 2.58
CA THR A 94 12.68 7.13 1.61
C THR A 94 11.61 8.00 2.28
N SER A 95 10.81 7.43 3.17
CA SER A 95 9.73 8.15 3.88
C SER A 95 10.29 9.26 4.75
N VAL A 96 11.33 8.97 5.54
CA VAL A 96 12.01 9.96 6.40
C VAL A 96 12.67 11.05 5.56
N LYS A 97 13.39 10.68 4.50
CA LYS A 97 14.04 11.64 3.60
C LYS A 97 13.02 12.58 2.94
N ASN A 98 11.90 12.03 2.47
CA ASN A 98 10.83 12.82 1.85
C ASN A 98 10.19 13.78 2.86
N ALA A 99 9.88 13.32 4.08
CA ALA A 99 9.33 14.16 5.13
C ALA A 99 10.27 15.32 5.49
N LEU A 100 11.56 15.06 5.67
CA LEU A 100 12.57 16.08 5.93
C LEU A 100 12.70 17.08 4.77
N THR A 101 12.64 16.62 3.53
CA THR A 101 12.70 17.47 2.34
C THR A 101 11.46 18.36 2.22
N ASN A 102 10.27 17.79 2.47
CA ASN A 102 9.02 18.56 2.44
C ASN A 102 9.00 19.61 3.53
N TYR A 103 9.43 19.26 4.74
CA TYR A 103 9.58 20.21 5.84
C TYR A 103 10.47 21.40 5.45
N THR A 104 11.63 21.14 4.83
CA THR A 104 12.56 22.21 4.40
C THR A 104 11.94 23.11 3.34
N ASN A 105 11.14 22.55 2.42
CA ASN A 105 10.45 23.33 1.39
C ASN A 105 9.36 24.23 2.00
N GLU A 106 8.61 23.73 3.01
CA GLU A 106 7.55 24.48 3.68
C GLU A 106 8.11 25.57 4.60
N SER A 107 9.23 25.33 5.28
CA SER A 107 9.88 26.29 6.17
C SER A 107 10.62 27.43 5.44
N GLY A 108 10.70 27.37 4.09
CA GLY A 108 11.36 28.40 3.29
C GLY A 108 12.89 28.37 3.38
N GLU A 109 13.47 27.37 4.01
CA GLU A 109 14.93 27.24 4.14
C GLU A 109 15.51 26.59 2.87
N GLY A 110 16.32 27.37 2.17
CA GLY A 110 16.92 26.98 0.90
C GLY A 110 17.67 25.64 0.96
N LYS A 111 17.64 24.93 -0.15
CA LYS A 111 18.32 23.64 -0.35
C LYS A 111 19.85 23.80 -0.27
N ASN A 112 20.40 23.75 0.92
CA ASN A 112 21.84 23.69 1.11
C ASN A 112 22.30 22.23 0.95
N ILE A 113 23.37 21.98 0.19
CA ILE A 113 23.97 20.66 -0.03
C ILE A 113 24.29 19.96 1.31
N GLN A 114 24.76 20.72 2.30
CA GLN A 114 25.05 20.20 3.63
C GLN A 114 23.79 19.71 4.36
N THR A 115 22.67 20.41 4.23
CA THR A 115 21.38 20.01 4.80
C THR A 115 20.86 18.72 4.17
N LEU A 116 21.00 18.56 2.87
CA LEU A 116 20.58 17.34 2.18
C LEU A 116 21.44 16.13 2.58
N ALA A 117 22.76 16.29 2.69
CA ALA A 117 23.65 15.23 3.16
C ALA A 117 23.35 14.82 4.61
N TYR A 118 23.00 15.78 5.46
CA TYR A 118 22.59 15.56 6.83
C TYR A 118 21.25 14.76 6.89
N PHE A 119 20.26 15.13 6.10
CA PHE A 119 18.98 14.38 6.02
C PHE A 119 19.17 12.96 5.52
N GLU A 120 20.09 12.75 4.57
CA GLU A 120 20.42 11.42 4.09
C GLU A 120 21.04 10.56 5.19
N SER A 121 21.94 11.14 5.99
CA SER A 121 22.55 10.46 7.14
C SER A 121 21.54 10.09 8.21
N ILE A 122 20.63 11.01 8.59
CA ILE A 122 19.54 10.74 9.53
C ILE A 122 18.64 9.63 8.99
N SER A 123 18.20 9.75 7.74
CA SER A 123 17.28 8.79 7.13
C SER A 123 17.86 7.37 7.12
N LYS A 124 19.14 7.24 6.82
CA LYS A 124 19.85 5.96 6.87
C LYS A 124 19.92 5.40 8.29
N GLN A 125 20.32 6.21 9.26
CA GLN A 125 20.43 5.76 10.66
C GLN A 125 19.07 5.39 11.26
N VAL A 126 18.02 6.13 10.94
CA VAL A 126 16.65 5.79 11.34
C VAL A 126 16.25 4.46 10.72
N ALA A 127 16.52 4.24 9.43
CA ALA A 127 16.21 2.97 8.77
C ALA A 127 16.96 1.80 9.43
N ASP A 128 18.25 1.94 9.66
CA ASP A 128 19.09 0.90 10.26
C ASP A 128 18.61 0.52 11.67
N GLN A 129 18.25 1.49 12.51
CA GLN A 129 17.72 1.24 13.85
C GLN A 129 16.32 0.62 13.83
N THR A 130 15.50 1.06 12.90
CA THR A 130 14.06 0.70 12.87
C THR A 130 13.82 -0.70 12.32
N VAL A 131 14.69 -1.20 11.43
CA VAL A 131 14.61 -2.56 10.85
C VAL A 131 14.62 -3.67 11.92
N VAL A 132 15.16 -3.41 13.10
CA VAL A 132 15.13 -4.34 14.24
C VAL A 132 13.69 -4.66 14.69
N GLY A 133 12.75 -3.73 14.50
CA GLY A 133 11.32 -3.91 14.83
C GLY A 133 10.49 -4.60 13.76
N VAL A 134 11.10 -5.17 12.72
CA VAL A 134 10.39 -5.92 11.68
C VAL A 134 10.06 -7.33 12.17
N GLU A 135 8.80 -7.72 12.09
CA GLU A 135 8.31 -9.03 12.51
C GLU A 135 7.97 -9.91 11.31
N ARG A 136 8.26 -11.19 11.41
CA ARG A 136 7.84 -12.19 10.43
C ARG A 136 6.44 -12.72 10.81
N ASN A 137 5.47 -12.54 9.92
CA ASN A 137 4.09 -12.97 10.13
C ASN A 137 3.83 -14.36 9.55
N GLU A 138 4.14 -14.56 8.27
CA GLU A 138 3.83 -15.80 7.55
C GLU A 138 4.95 -16.21 6.61
N VAL A 139 4.97 -17.51 6.32
CA VAL A 139 5.85 -18.13 5.32
C VAL A 139 5.02 -19.04 4.45
N TRP A 140 5.22 -18.97 3.13
CA TRP A 140 4.62 -19.90 2.18
C TRP A 140 5.66 -20.40 1.19
N VAL A 141 5.56 -21.68 0.81
CA VAL A 141 6.50 -22.34 -0.13
C VAL A 141 5.74 -22.71 -1.38
N ASP A 142 6.19 -22.20 -2.53
CA ASP A 142 5.59 -22.53 -3.82
C ASP A 142 5.88 -23.99 -4.24
N ASP A 143 5.30 -24.42 -5.35
CA ASP A 143 5.45 -25.77 -5.90
C ASP A 143 6.86 -26.06 -6.46
N GLN A 144 7.71 -25.06 -6.61
CA GLN A 144 9.09 -25.12 -7.09
C GLN A 144 10.13 -24.98 -5.96
N GLY A 145 9.68 -24.87 -4.71
CA GLY A 145 10.54 -24.68 -3.55
C GLY A 145 10.97 -23.23 -3.29
N GLY A 146 10.41 -22.28 -4.00
CA GLY A 146 10.54 -20.86 -3.71
C GLY A 146 9.80 -20.51 -2.41
N VAL A 147 10.44 -19.70 -1.56
CA VAL A 147 9.90 -19.31 -0.26
C VAL A 147 9.49 -17.84 -0.29
N TYR A 148 8.26 -17.58 0.07
CA TYR A 148 7.72 -16.24 0.31
C TYR A 148 7.59 -16.01 1.80
N VAL A 149 8.00 -14.84 2.26
CA VAL A 149 7.92 -14.43 3.66
C VAL A 149 7.17 -13.10 3.74
N LEU A 150 6.09 -13.08 4.50
CA LEU A 150 5.37 -11.85 4.82
C LEU A 150 5.96 -11.25 6.09
N LEU A 151 6.40 -10.01 5.98
CA LEU A 151 6.91 -9.20 7.09
C LEU A 151 5.97 -8.04 7.36
N SER A 152 5.85 -7.66 8.63
CA SER A 152 5.14 -6.44 9.06
C SER A 152 6.06 -5.53 9.86
N PHE A 153 5.76 -4.24 9.77
CA PHE A 153 6.47 -3.21 10.48
C PHE A 153 5.50 -2.13 10.98
N PRO A 154 5.37 -1.91 12.32
CA PRO A 154 4.55 -0.84 12.88
C PRO A 154 5.14 0.54 12.56
N LYS A 155 4.41 1.41 11.85
CA LYS A 155 4.88 2.74 11.44
C LYS A 155 5.23 3.64 12.61
N ALA A 156 4.58 3.47 13.76
CA ALA A 156 4.88 4.22 14.98
C ALA A 156 6.33 4.09 15.45
N ASN A 157 7.01 2.99 15.08
CA ASN A 157 8.42 2.78 15.44
C ASN A 157 9.37 3.78 14.74
N ILE A 158 8.94 4.38 13.61
CA ILE A 158 9.75 5.41 12.92
C ILE A 158 9.96 6.63 13.80
N GLY A 159 8.88 7.14 14.42
CA GLY A 159 8.95 8.32 15.27
C GLY A 159 9.90 8.13 16.46
N LYS A 160 9.85 6.95 17.09
CA LYS A 160 10.77 6.61 18.19
C LYS A 160 12.22 6.59 17.73
N SER A 161 12.53 5.85 16.67
CA SER A 161 13.90 5.78 16.13
C SER A 161 14.39 7.14 15.63
N PHE A 162 13.52 7.96 15.04
CA PHE A 162 13.86 9.32 14.64
C PHE A 162 14.25 10.19 15.84
N THR A 163 13.51 10.10 16.94
CA THR A 163 13.83 10.83 18.19
C THR A 163 15.17 10.37 18.75
N ASP A 164 15.40 9.06 18.84
CA ASP A 164 16.64 8.50 19.38
C ASP A 164 17.86 8.90 18.52
N VAL A 165 17.74 8.84 17.20
CA VAL A 165 18.80 9.27 16.27
C VAL A 165 19.08 10.75 16.42
N THR A 166 18.06 11.60 16.40
CA THR A 166 18.26 13.06 16.50
C THR A 166 18.87 13.46 17.83
N GLN A 167 18.49 12.84 18.95
CA GLN A 167 19.10 13.06 20.24
C GLN A 167 20.59 12.68 20.29
N SER A 168 21.01 11.66 19.53
CA SER A 168 22.41 11.27 19.44
C SER A 168 23.27 12.33 18.74
N PHE A 169 22.70 13.08 17.81
CA PHE A 169 23.36 14.19 17.12
C PHE A 169 23.49 15.47 17.97
N VAL A 170 22.60 15.66 18.94
CA VAL A 170 22.57 16.88 19.82
C VAL A 170 23.81 17.05 20.69
N ARG A 171 24.64 16.03 20.80
CA ARG A 171 25.87 16.11 21.61
C ARG A 171 27.04 16.85 20.94
N ASN A 172 26.93 17.25 19.69
CA ASN A 172 27.94 18.03 18.96
C ASN A 172 27.41 19.45 18.65
N GLU A 173 28.27 20.48 18.71
CA GLU A 173 27.88 21.91 18.68
C GLU A 173 27.09 22.40 17.45
N ALA A 174 27.11 21.67 16.34
CA ALA A 174 26.19 21.88 15.21
C ALA A 174 24.74 21.44 15.52
N ALA A 175 24.51 20.81 16.64
CA ALA A 175 23.33 20.10 17.05
C ALA A 175 22.24 20.96 17.69
N ALA A 176 22.53 22.10 18.29
CA ALA A 176 21.48 22.95 18.90
C ALA A 176 20.50 23.51 17.86
N PHE A 177 20.99 23.74 16.64
CA PHE A 177 20.16 24.14 15.50
C PHE A 177 19.33 22.96 14.96
N ALA A 178 19.91 21.76 14.98
CA ALA A 178 19.23 20.54 14.58
C ALA A 178 18.12 20.11 15.54
N GLU A 179 18.28 20.38 16.86
CA GLU A 179 17.31 19.97 17.88
C GLU A 179 15.95 20.67 17.73
N PHE A 180 15.96 22.00 17.52
CA PHE A 180 14.73 22.75 17.31
C PHE A 180 13.98 22.26 16.07
N LYS A 181 14.71 22.03 14.98
CA LYS A 181 14.13 21.56 13.71
C LYS A 181 13.79 20.07 13.69
N ALA A 182 14.46 19.26 14.48
CA ALA A 182 14.12 17.86 14.63
C ALA A 182 12.74 17.66 15.29
N LYS A 183 12.34 18.48 16.24
CA LYS A 183 11.00 18.44 16.85
C LYS A 183 9.91 18.76 15.84
N ASP A 184 10.07 19.80 15.05
CA ASP A 184 9.09 20.21 14.05
C ASP A 184 9.05 19.18 12.90
N ALA A 185 10.22 18.66 12.48
CA ALA A 185 10.32 17.60 11.48
C ALA A 185 9.68 16.29 11.97
N LEU A 186 9.76 15.96 13.26
CA LEU A 186 9.09 14.79 13.83
C LEU A 186 7.56 14.93 13.75
N THR A 187 7.02 16.09 14.15
CA THR A 187 5.57 16.36 14.05
C THR A 187 5.10 16.28 12.60
N PHE A 188 5.91 16.79 11.67
CA PHE A 188 5.63 16.68 10.24
C PHE A 188 5.69 15.23 9.75
N LEU A 189 6.69 14.46 10.19
CA LEU A 189 6.85 13.04 9.86
C LEU A 189 5.66 12.22 10.37
N GLU A 190 5.22 12.43 11.60
CA GLU A 190 4.05 11.76 12.17
C GLU A 190 2.79 12.05 11.35
N LYS A 191 2.60 13.30 10.92
CA LYS A 191 1.50 13.70 10.05
C LYS A 191 1.57 13.02 8.68
N GLU A 192 2.71 13.08 8.00
CA GLU A 192 2.89 12.46 6.67
C GLU A 192 2.76 10.94 6.70
N THR A 193 3.25 10.28 7.76
CA THR A 193 3.10 8.82 7.91
C THR A 193 1.66 8.42 8.24
N SER A 194 0.87 9.28 8.89
CA SER A 194 -0.56 9.05 9.15
C SER A 194 -1.46 9.41 7.97
N ASP A 195 -1.15 10.48 7.22
CA ASP A 195 -1.95 10.96 6.09
C ASP A 195 -1.68 10.20 4.78
N GLY A 196 -0.51 9.57 4.63
CA GLY A 196 -0.16 8.75 3.47
C GLY A 196 -1.06 7.52 3.25
N VAL A 197 -2.01 7.27 4.15
CA VAL A 197 -3.00 6.17 4.11
C VAL A 197 -4.33 6.60 3.48
N LYS A 198 -4.57 7.90 3.27
CA LYS A 198 -5.86 8.41 2.76
C LYS A 198 -5.93 8.60 1.25
N LYS A 199 -4.96 8.08 0.47
CA LYS A 199 -5.00 8.15 -1.00
C LYS A 199 -5.00 6.78 -1.65
#